data_d6a0dfb16329149fe9013e530960b88a
#
_entry.id   d6a0dfb16329149fe9013e530960b88a
#
_cell.length_a   1.000
_cell.length_b   1.000
_cell.length_c   1.000
_cell.angle_alpha   90.00
_cell.angle_beta   90.00
_cell.angle_gamma   90.00
#
_symmetry.space_group_name_H-M   'P 1'
#
loop_
_entity.id
_entity.type
_entity.pdbx_description
1 polymer ?
#
loop_
_entity_poly.entity_id
_entity_poly.type
_entity_poly.pdbx_seq_one_letter_code
_entity_poly.pdbx_strand_id
1 'polypeptide(L)'
;MQVIRHFPPFDEAVYQKDKAKRDSAFKQQQEDARILRLFSSARDAELARNRQLDTLETSIGYNMLQLQRIKRLRAAFVEEAAATERKTNKPDPKVKARIAEFDKQILDLQTLISYQRAEQNKVKNDFIPIINRLTELEKTEARQGSVQFLPPSARP
;
A
#
# COMPACT_ATOMS: atom_id res chain seq x y z
N MET A 1 67.96 -7.94 5.17
CA MET A 1 67.03 -7.89 3.99
C MET A 1 65.82 -7.18 4.37
N GLN A 2 65.56 -5.94 3.93
CA GLN A 2 64.35 -5.22 4.14
C GLN A 2 63.34 -5.62 3.01
N VAL A 3 62.24 -6.23 3.37
CA VAL A 3 61.16 -6.52 2.42
C VAL A 3 60.40 -5.24 2.15
N ILE A 4 60.69 -4.57 1.05
CA ILE A 4 59.95 -3.41 0.56
C ILE A 4 58.63 -3.94 0.07
N ARG A 5 57.56 -3.77 0.87
CA ARG A 5 56.18 -4.06 0.43
C ARG A 5 55.81 -3.03 -0.62
N HIS A 6 55.73 -3.45 -1.86
CA HIS A 6 55.22 -2.63 -2.96
C HIS A 6 53.70 -2.56 -2.81
N PHE A 7 53.19 -1.42 -2.38
CA PHE A 7 51.74 -1.15 -2.41
C PHE A 7 51.41 -0.70 -3.83
N PRO A 8 50.35 -1.29 -4.45
CA PRO A 8 49.91 -0.79 -5.74
C PRO A 8 49.44 0.67 -5.61
N PRO A 9 49.59 1.49 -6.66
CA PRO A 9 49.19 2.88 -6.65
C PRO A 9 47.69 2.99 -6.33
N PHE A 10 47.34 4.01 -5.56
CA PHE A 10 45.95 4.29 -5.19
C PHE A 10 45.13 4.57 -6.45
N ASP A 11 44.09 3.76 -6.70
CA ASP A 11 43.16 3.95 -7.80
C ASP A 11 41.88 4.58 -7.27
N GLU A 12 41.67 5.85 -7.57
CA GLU A 12 40.51 6.66 -7.17
C GLU A 12 39.21 6.04 -7.67
N ALA A 13 39.16 5.51 -8.90
CA ALA A 13 37.98 4.91 -9.47
C ALA A 13 37.54 3.64 -8.71
N VAL A 14 38.50 2.81 -8.33
CA VAL A 14 38.28 1.61 -7.51
C VAL A 14 37.76 2.01 -6.12
N TYR A 15 38.42 3.00 -5.51
CA TYR A 15 38.03 3.51 -4.19
C TYR A 15 36.59 4.05 -4.18
N GLN A 16 36.19 4.88 -5.16
CA GLN A 16 34.85 5.44 -5.27
C GLN A 16 33.82 4.34 -5.49
N LYS A 17 34.13 3.34 -6.30
CA LYS A 17 33.29 2.19 -6.54
C LYS A 17 33.07 1.34 -5.28
N ASP A 18 34.12 1.11 -4.52
CA ASP A 18 34.05 0.35 -3.26
C ASP A 18 33.34 1.14 -2.16
N LYS A 19 33.54 2.45 -2.12
CA LYS A 19 32.80 3.35 -1.24
C LYS A 19 31.30 3.32 -1.55
N ALA A 20 30.92 3.45 -2.83
CA ALA A 20 29.51 3.39 -3.25
C ALA A 20 28.85 2.05 -2.90
N LYS A 21 29.58 0.93 -3.04
CA LYS A 21 29.10 -0.39 -2.61
C LYS A 21 28.87 -0.48 -1.11
N ARG A 22 29.82 0.03 -0.29
CA ARG A 22 29.68 0.04 1.17
C ARG A 22 28.52 0.91 1.62
N ASP A 23 28.36 2.09 1.04
CA ASP A 23 27.24 3.00 1.34
C ASP A 23 25.90 2.39 0.96
N SER A 24 25.83 1.71 -0.18
CA SER A 24 24.63 0.98 -0.62
C SER A 24 24.32 -0.19 0.32
N ALA A 25 25.30 -0.99 0.70
CA ALA A 25 25.12 -2.10 1.64
C ALA A 25 24.65 -1.61 3.02
N PHE A 26 25.21 -0.51 3.51
CA PHE A 26 24.81 0.09 4.78
C PHE A 26 23.36 0.59 4.76
N LYS A 27 22.93 1.28 3.67
CA LYS A 27 21.55 1.70 3.48
C LYS A 27 20.60 0.51 3.45
N GLN A 28 20.96 -0.54 2.73
CA GLN A 28 20.15 -1.77 2.67
C GLN A 28 20.02 -2.41 4.05
N GLN A 29 21.09 -2.49 4.82
CA GLN A 29 21.07 -3.05 6.17
C GLN A 29 20.19 -2.22 7.13
N GLN A 30 20.21 -0.89 7.01
CA GLN A 30 19.32 -0.03 7.78
C GLN A 30 17.84 -0.25 7.42
N GLU A 31 17.54 -0.38 6.12
CA GLU A 31 16.18 -0.63 5.66
C GLU A 31 15.69 -2.02 6.10
N ASP A 32 16.53 -3.05 6.01
CA ASP A 32 16.21 -4.40 6.51
C ASP A 32 15.91 -4.38 8.02
N ALA A 33 16.73 -3.67 8.80
CA ALA A 33 16.49 -3.53 10.23
C ALA A 33 15.18 -2.78 10.54
N ARG A 34 14.82 -1.79 9.72
CA ARG A 34 13.54 -1.10 9.82
C ARG A 34 12.37 -2.02 9.53
N ILE A 35 12.42 -2.77 8.44
CA ILE A 35 11.38 -3.72 8.04
C ILE A 35 11.19 -4.78 9.12
N LEU A 36 12.28 -5.37 9.64
CA LEU A 36 12.23 -6.41 10.69
C LEU A 36 11.71 -5.90 12.05
N ARG A 37 11.78 -4.59 12.31
CA ARG A 37 11.11 -3.99 13.49
C ARG A 37 9.60 -3.93 13.33
N LEU A 38 9.10 -3.81 12.11
CA LEU A 38 7.67 -3.68 11.82
C LEU A 38 7.00 -5.04 11.62
N PHE A 39 7.70 -6.00 11.02
CA PHE A 39 7.17 -7.30 10.66
C PHE A 39 8.19 -8.40 10.97
N SER A 40 7.75 -9.42 11.68
CA SER A 40 8.60 -10.56 12.07
C SER A 40 8.88 -11.52 10.90
N SER A 41 8.01 -11.52 9.89
CA SER A 41 8.07 -12.44 8.75
C SER A 41 7.32 -11.87 7.53
N ALA A 42 7.56 -12.45 6.35
CA ALA A 42 6.79 -12.15 5.15
C ALA A 42 5.28 -12.40 5.38
N ARG A 43 4.94 -13.48 6.06
CA ARG A 43 3.55 -13.80 6.42
C ARG A 43 2.92 -12.77 7.34
N ASP A 44 3.67 -12.23 8.29
CA ASP A 44 3.19 -11.18 9.19
C ASP A 44 2.88 -9.89 8.42
N ALA A 45 3.75 -9.51 7.48
CA ALA A 45 3.51 -8.39 6.57
C ALA A 45 2.28 -8.61 5.67
N GLU A 46 2.09 -9.84 5.14
CA GLU A 46 0.89 -10.19 4.36
C GLU A 46 -0.39 -10.07 5.18
N LEU A 47 -0.38 -10.54 6.43
CA LEU A 47 -1.52 -10.42 7.33
C LEU A 47 -1.83 -8.94 7.65
N ALA A 48 -0.81 -8.12 7.87
CA ALA A 48 -0.97 -6.70 8.11
C ALA A 48 -1.58 -5.99 6.88
N ARG A 49 -1.06 -6.28 5.67
CA ARG A 49 -1.63 -5.80 4.41
C ARG A 49 -3.10 -6.19 4.27
N ASN A 50 -3.43 -7.47 4.48
CA ASN A 50 -4.79 -7.97 4.31
C ASN A 50 -5.76 -7.29 5.27
N ARG A 51 -5.38 -7.10 6.55
CA ARG A 51 -6.21 -6.36 7.51
C ARG A 51 -6.51 -4.93 7.06
N GLN A 52 -5.52 -4.21 6.50
CA GLN A 52 -5.74 -2.87 5.97
C GLN A 52 -6.68 -2.89 4.75
N LEU A 53 -6.50 -3.85 3.85
CA LEU A 53 -7.36 -4.01 2.69
C LEU A 53 -8.80 -4.35 3.07
N ASP A 54 -9.01 -5.25 4.04
CA ASP A 54 -10.32 -5.64 4.54
C ASP A 54 -11.05 -4.45 5.20
N THR A 55 -10.32 -3.62 5.94
CA THR A 55 -10.88 -2.39 6.53
C THR A 55 -11.35 -1.42 5.44
N LEU A 56 -10.53 -1.20 4.42
CA LEU A 56 -10.89 -0.35 3.29
C LEU A 56 -12.07 -0.93 2.50
N GLU A 57 -12.09 -2.24 2.24
CA GLU A 57 -13.17 -2.92 1.53
C GLU A 57 -14.51 -2.78 2.27
N THR A 58 -14.51 -2.99 3.58
CA THR A 58 -15.70 -2.80 4.43
C THR A 58 -16.21 -1.36 4.34
N SER A 59 -15.32 -0.38 4.41
CA SER A 59 -15.68 1.04 4.29
C SER A 59 -16.23 1.39 2.91
N ILE A 60 -15.61 0.88 1.85
CA ILE A 60 -16.09 1.04 0.47
C ILE A 60 -17.50 0.43 0.33
N GLY A 61 -17.69 -0.78 0.83
CA GLY A 61 -19.00 -1.46 0.80
C GLY A 61 -20.10 -0.64 1.47
N TYR A 62 -19.81 -0.10 2.65
CA TYR A 62 -20.74 0.79 3.35
C TYR A 62 -21.06 2.06 2.52
N ASN A 63 -20.06 2.73 1.99
CA ASN A 63 -20.23 3.94 1.19
C ASN A 63 -20.99 3.66 -0.12
N MET A 64 -20.79 2.51 -0.74
CA MET A 64 -21.57 2.07 -1.92
C MET A 64 -23.04 1.87 -1.60
N LEU A 65 -23.36 1.27 -0.45
CA LEU A 65 -24.76 1.12 0.01
C LEU A 65 -25.40 2.50 0.26
N GLN A 66 -24.67 3.42 0.91
CA GLN A 66 -25.15 4.79 1.10
C GLN A 66 -25.38 5.51 -0.23
N LEU A 67 -24.45 5.38 -1.17
CA LEU A 67 -24.57 5.95 -2.51
C LEU A 67 -25.84 5.44 -3.22
N GLN A 68 -26.09 4.13 -3.18
CA GLN A 68 -27.32 3.55 -3.76
C GLN A 68 -28.57 4.08 -3.09
N ARG A 69 -28.55 4.20 -1.75
CA ARG A 69 -29.69 4.76 -0.99
C ARG A 69 -29.99 6.19 -1.41
N ILE A 70 -28.96 7.05 -1.46
CA ILE A 70 -29.14 8.46 -1.85
C ILE A 70 -29.67 8.58 -3.28
N LYS A 71 -29.14 7.78 -4.22
CA LYS A 71 -29.62 7.74 -5.60
C LYS A 71 -31.11 7.37 -5.70
N ARG A 72 -31.55 6.38 -4.91
CA ARG A 72 -32.97 5.98 -4.85
C ARG A 72 -33.85 7.08 -4.27
N LEU A 73 -33.42 7.71 -3.17
CA LEU A 73 -34.14 8.83 -2.55
C LEU A 73 -34.25 10.01 -3.52
N ARG A 74 -33.15 10.34 -4.22
CA ARG A 74 -33.16 11.38 -5.26
C ARG A 74 -34.18 11.07 -6.35
N ALA A 75 -34.16 9.86 -6.88
CA ALA A 75 -35.06 9.44 -7.95
C ALA A 75 -36.56 9.53 -7.51
N ALA A 76 -36.87 9.02 -6.33
CA ALA A 76 -38.22 9.10 -5.77
C ALA A 76 -38.67 10.56 -5.56
N PHE A 77 -37.77 11.39 -5.04
CA PHE A 77 -38.02 12.82 -4.81
C PHE A 77 -38.27 13.57 -6.12
N VAL A 78 -37.46 13.31 -7.16
CA VAL A 78 -37.65 13.92 -8.51
C VAL A 78 -39.01 13.52 -9.11
N GLU A 79 -39.41 12.26 -8.97
CA GLU A 79 -40.69 11.75 -9.46
C GLU A 79 -41.88 12.42 -8.76
N GLU A 80 -41.82 12.52 -7.42
CA GLU A 80 -42.83 13.21 -6.61
C GLU A 80 -42.93 14.70 -6.96
N ALA A 81 -41.77 15.35 -7.09
CA ALA A 81 -41.70 16.75 -7.48
C ALA A 81 -42.33 17.01 -8.87
N ALA A 82 -42.02 16.16 -9.85
CA ALA A 82 -42.57 16.25 -11.19
C ALA A 82 -44.11 16.01 -11.21
N ALA A 83 -44.60 15.12 -10.37
CA ALA A 83 -46.05 14.90 -10.21
C ALA A 83 -46.77 16.11 -9.60
N THR A 84 -46.14 16.76 -8.62
CA THR A 84 -46.66 17.97 -7.97
C THR A 84 -46.65 19.18 -8.92
N GLU A 85 -45.59 19.36 -9.67
CA GLU A 85 -45.44 20.45 -10.67
C GLU A 85 -46.53 20.32 -11.76
N ARG A 86 -46.80 19.13 -12.25
CA ARG A 86 -47.90 18.87 -13.21
C ARG A 86 -49.29 19.26 -12.68
N LYS A 87 -49.48 19.14 -11.36
CA LYS A 87 -50.77 19.52 -10.73
C LYS A 87 -50.88 21.01 -10.48
N THR A 88 -49.79 21.67 -10.13
CA THR A 88 -49.80 23.07 -9.70
C THR A 88 -49.38 24.06 -10.80
N ASN A 89 -48.80 23.57 -11.90
CA ASN A 89 -48.23 24.35 -13.00
C ASN A 89 -47.16 25.37 -12.56
N LYS A 90 -46.50 25.15 -11.40
CA LYS A 90 -45.47 26.03 -10.87
C LYS A 90 -44.30 25.20 -10.38
N PRO A 91 -43.06 25.48 -10.84
CA PRO A 91 -41.84 24.90 -10.28
C PRO A 91 -41.62 25.44 -8.87
N ASP A 92 -41.29 24.54 -7.92
CA ASP A 92 -40.96 24.92 -6.56
C ASP A 92 -39.40 25.09 -6.44
N PRO A 93 -38.89 26.30 -6.10
CA PRO A 93 -37.47 26.52 -5.91
C PRO A 93 -36.83 25.65 -4.81
N LYS A 94 -37.59 25.25 -3.79
CA LYS A 94 -37.16 24.35 -2.71
C LYS A 94 -36.85 22.95 -3.24
N VAL A 95 -37.62 22.48 -4.21
CA VAL A 95 -37.40 21.19 -4.88
C VAL A 95 -36.07 21.19 -5.61
N LYS A 96 -35.79 22.25 -6.37
CA LYS A 96 -34.50 22.40 -7.09
C LYS A 96 -33.31 22.40 -6.13
N ALA A 97 -33.42 23.12 -5.01
CA ALA A 97 -32.37 23.16 -3.98
C ALA A 97 -32.13 21.75 -3.35
N ARG A 98 -33.20 21.00 -3.10
CA ARG A 98 -33.12 19.65 -2.52
C ARG A 98 -32.49 18.65 -3.49
N ILE A 99 -32.83 18.73 -4.76
CA ILE A 99 -32.18 17.90 -5.81
C ILE A 99 -30.68 18.19 -5.86
N ALA A 100 -30.29 19.47 -5.86
CA ALA A 100 -28.88 19.87 -5.85
C ALA A 100 -28.13 19.35 -4.61
N GLU A 101 -28.79 19.28 -3.45
CA GLU A 101 -28.22 18.67 -2.24
C GLU A 101 -27.99 17.16 -2.40
N PHE A 102 -28.93 16.42 -2.98
CA PHE A 102 -28.74 15.02 -3.30
C PHE A 102 -27.59 14.81 -4.31
N ASP A 103 -27.50 15.65 -5.35
CA ASP A 103 -26.44 15.60 -6.34
C ASP A 103 -25.08 15.80 -5.70
N LYS A 104 -24.96 16.77 -4.77
CA LYS A 104 -23.74 16.99 -4.00
C LYS A 104 -23.37 15.78 -3.16
N GLN A 105 -24.31 15.21 -2.41
CA GLN A 105 -24.05 14.01 -1.59
C GLN A 105 -23.61 12.81 -2.44
N ILE A 106 -24.21 12.63 -3.61
CA ILE A 106 -23.80 11.59 -4.57
C ILE A 106 -22.36 11.80 -5.03
N LEU A 107 -22.02 13.02 -5.41
CA LEU A 107 -20.65 13.36 -5.85
C LEU A 107 -19.63 13.16 -4.74
N ASP A 108 -19.93 13.60 -3.52
CA ASP A 108 -19.05 13.46 -2.36
C ASP A 108 -18.78 11.97 -2.05
N LEU A 109 -19.83 11.12 -2.07
CA LEU A 109 -19.68 9.67 -1.87
C LEU A 109 -18.89 8.99 -3.00
N GLN A 110 -19.13 9.39 -4.25
CA GLN A 110 -18.36 8.85 -5.39
C GLN A 110 -16.88 9.21 -5.29
N THR A 111 -16.57 10.44 -4.90
CA THR A 111 -15.21 10.92 -4.68
C THR A 111 -14.54 10.15 -3.54
N LEU A 112 -15.24 9.95 -2.43
CA LEU A 112 -14.74 9.18 -1.30
C LEU A 112 -14.44 7.72 -1.68
N ILE A 113 -15.35 7.06 -2.39
CA ILE A 113 -15.14 5.68 -2.86
C ILE A 113 -13.93 5.60 -3.80
N SER A 114 -13.77 6.57 -4.70
CA SER A 114 -12.62 6.62 -5.62
C SER A 114 -11.31 6.79 -4.85
N TYR A 115 -11.29 7.66 -3.85
CA TYR A 115 -10.14 7.84 -2.97
C TYR A 115 -9.79 6.54 -2.21
N GLN A 116 -10.79 5.88 -1.62
CA GLN A 116 -10.56 4.62 -0.89
C GLN A 116 -10.04 3.49 -1.78
N ARG A 117 -10.48 3.43 -3.04
CA ARG A 117 -9.93 2.47 -4.03
C ARG A 117 -8.48 2.78 -4.40
N ALA A 118 -8.15 4.07 -4.52
CA ALA A 118 -6.76 4.49 -4.74
C ALA A 118 -5.88 4.10 -3.53
N GLU A 119 -6.37 4.27 -2.31
CA GLU A 119 -5.68 3.82 -1.09
C GLU A 119 -5.50 2.31 -1.04
N GLN A 120 -6.48 1.49 -1.47
CA GLN A 120 -6.30 0.04 -1.60
C GLN A 120 -5.15 -0.31 -2.55
N ASN A 121 -5.06 0.35 -3.69
CA ASN A 121 -3.98 0.12 -4.64
C ASN A 121 -2.63 0.55 -4.06
N LYS A 122 -2.59 1.67 -3.35
CA LYS A 122 -1.38 2.14 -2.66
C LYS A 122 -0.92 1.13 -1.62
N VAL A 123 -1.80 0.65 -0.75
CA VAL A 123 -1.49 -0.39 0.25
C VAL A 123 -0.91 -1.63 -0.42
N LYS A 124 -1.52 -2.13 -1.50
CA LYS A 124 -1.00 -3.29 -2.24
C LYS A 124 0.44 -3.03 -2.74
N ASN A 125 0.67 -1.88 -3.35
CA ASN A 125 1.97 -1.53 -3.92
C ASN A 125 3.04 -1.30 -2.85
N ASP A 126 2.70 -0.67 -1.73
CA ASP A 126 3.64 -0.38 -0.63
C ASP A 126 4.12 -1.67 0.05
N PHE A 127 3.27 -2.70 0.14
CA PHE A 127 3.62 -3.97 0.76
C PHE A 127 4.41 -4.92 -0.15
N ILE A 128 4.36 -4.77 -1.47
CA ILE A 128 5.09 -5.64 -2.41
C ILE A 128 6.60 -5.68 -2.10
N PRO A 129 7.33 -4.55 -2.05
CA PRO A 129 8.77 -4.58 -1.78
C PRO A 129 9.09 -5.08 -0.38
N ILE A 130 8.25 -4.80 0.61
CA ILE A 130 8.42 -5.26 2.00
C ILE A 130 8.32 -6.78 2.07
N ILE A 131 7.27 -7.37 1.52
CA ILE A 131 7.05 -8.83 1.51
C ILE A 131 8.15 -9.52 0.72
N ASN A 132 8.53 -9.01 -0.44
CA ASN A 132 9.62 -9.56 -1.24
C ASN A 132 10.94 -9.57 -0.46
N ARG A 133 11.27 -8.46 0.21
CA ARG A 133 12.50 -8.37 0.99
C ARG A 133 12.52 -9.31 2.17
N LEU A 134 11.42 -9.42 2.92
CA LEU A 134 11.30 -10.39 4.03
C LEU A 134 11.44 -11.81 3.54
N THR A 135 10.84 -12.15 2.41
CA THR A 135 10.98 -13.49 1.79
C THR A 135 12.43 -13.80 1.42
N GLU A 136 13.19 -12.82 0.91
CA GLU A 136 14.61 -12.99 0.60
C GLU A 136 15.46 -13.20 1.88
N LEU A 137 15.19 -12.42 2.94
CA LEU A 137 15.87 -12.56 4.22
C LEU A 137 15.61 -13.94 4.84
N GLU A 138 14.39 -14.42 4.85
CA GLU A 138 14.01 -15.76 5.34
C GLU A 138 14.73 -16.89 4.57
N LYS A 139 14.82 -16.77 3.24
CA LYS A 139 15.57 -17.74 2.40
C LYS A 139 17.07 -17.75 2.73
N THR A 140 17.63 -16.57 3.02
CA THR A 140 19.06 -16.44 3.37
C THR A 140 19.33 -17.08 4.71
N GLU A 141 18.50 -16.86 5.72
CA GLU A 141 18.59 -17.47 7.03
C GLU A 141 18.44 -19.00 6.97
N ALA A 142 17.48 -19.49 6.20
CA ALA A 142 17.29 -20.95 6.00
C ALA A 142 18.52 -21.60 5.36
N ARG A 143 19.17 -20.94 4.39
CA ARG A 143 20.42 -21.44 3.78
C ARG A 143 21.60 -21.45 4.76
N GLN A 144 21.73 -20.42 5.60
CA GLN A 144 22.78 -20.35 6.62
C GLN A 144 22.57 -21.39 7.73
N GLY A 145 21.35 -21.60 8.16
CA GLY A 145 20.99 -22.64 9.12
C GLY A 145 21.28 -24.05 8.60
N SER A 146 21.07 -24.31 7.31
CA SER A 146 21.35 -25.62 6.68
C SER A 146 22.85 -25.92 6.57
N VAL A 147 23.70 -24.90 6.45
CA VAL A 147 25.16 -25.08 6.37
C VAL A 147 25.77 -25.40 7.74
N GLN A 148 25.15 -24.96 8.84
CA GLN A 148 25.65 -25.24 10.20
C GLN A 148 25.34 -26.65 10.69
N PHE A 149 24.47 -27.41 10.02
CA PHE A 149 24.02 -28.75 10.40
C PHE A 149 24.73 -29.88 9.63
N LEU A 150 25.88 -29.63 9.00
CA LEU A 150 26.70 -30.69 8.44
C LEU A 150 27.43 -31.42 9.59
N PRO A 151 27.18 -32.73 9.82
CA PRO A 151 27.84 -33.49 10.86
C PRO A 151 29.35 -33.52 10.61
N PRO A 152 30.19 -33.53 11.66
CA PRO A 152 31.66 -33.44 11.54
C PRO A 152 32.34 -34.60 10.79
N SER A 153 31.59 -35.62 10.41
CA SER A 153 32.08 -36.79 9.65
C SER A 153 32.15 -36.58 8.12
N ALA A 154 31.78 -35.44 7.60
CA ALA A 154 31.78 -35.15 6.15
C ALA A 154 32.88 -34.12 5.74
N ARG A 155 33.93 -33.93 6.52
CA ARG A 155 35.09 -33.15 6.09
C ARG A 155 36.15 -34.12 5.51
N PRO A 156 36.62 -33.85 4.28
CA PRO A 156 37.72 -34.58 3.67
C PRO A 156 39.07 -34.34 4.41
#